data_99b252fb0212959c418c17b40a38c076
#
_entry.id   99b252fb0212959c418c17b40a38c076
#
_cell.length_a   1.000
_cell.length_b   1.000
_cell.length_c   1.000
_cell.angle_alpha   90.00
_cell.angle_beta   90.00
_cell.angle_gamma   90.00
#
_symmetry.space_group_name_H-M   'P 1'
#
loop_
_entity.id
_entity.type
_entity.pdbx_description
1 polymer ?
#
loop_
_entity_poly.entity_id
_entity_poly.type
_entity_poly.pdbx_seq_one_letter_code
_entity_poly.pdbx_strand_id
1 'polypeptide(L)'
;MKAILACDPKGGIGKDNKLPWDRLDGDLKRFKELTDGERIVMGRNTWDSLPVKPLPNRYHWVMTTHGEDLKGYKNVTQLLNDVFLTDDVWLIGGATLFKQQYNKINTLHLSVTYSVYDCDTYIDLDKIYQDFELQSRTEHSDHAYEILKRK
;
A
#
# COMPACT_ATOMS: atom_id res chain seq x y z
N MET A 1 -10.17 4.40 -6.72
CA MET A 1 -9.41 3.54 -5.78
C MET A 1 -8.50 4.41 -4.94
N LYS A 2 -8.38 4.08 -3.69
CA LYS A 2 -7.43 4.70 -2.76
C LYS A 2 -6.22 3.80 -2.59
N ALA A 3 -5.06 4.38 -2.28
CA ALA A 3 -3.86 3.61 -2.00
C ALA A 3 -3.16 4.13 -0.76
N ILE A 4 -2.50 3.23 -0.04
CA ILE A 4 -1.65 3.52 1.12
C ILE A 4 -0.28 2.92 0.83
N LEU A 5 0.75 3.75 0.84
CA LEU A 5 2.13 3.32 0.65
C LEU A 5 3.06 4.10 1.56
N ALA A 6 4.22 3.52 1.81
CA ALA A 6 5.35 4.22 2.43
C ALA A 6 6.56 4.07 1.53
N CYS A 7 7.33 5.13 1.39
CA CYS A 7 8.57 5.12 0.60
C CYS A 7 9.64 5.99 1.26
N ASP A 8 10.89 5.82 0.79
CA ASP A 8 11.95 6.75 1.13
C ASP A 8 11.98 7.93 0.14
N PRO A 9 12.84 8.93 0.33
CA PRO A 9 12.88 10.10 -0.56
C PRO A 9 13.22 9.79 -2.02
N LYS A 10 13.76 8.61 -2.31
CA LYS A 10 14.05 8.16 -3.67
C LYS A 10 12.94 7.28 -4.26
N GLY A 11 11.84 7.09 -3.54
CA GLY A 11 10.75 6.21 -3.94
C GLY A 11 10.95 4.75 -3.58
N GLY A 12 11.96 4.42 -2.78
CA GLY A 12 12.21 3.04 -2.34
C GLY A 12 11.12 2.54 -1.41
N ILE A 13 10.56 1.35 -1.68
CA ILE A 13 9.45 0.78 -0.91
C ILE A 13 9.74 -0.60 -0.37
N GLY A 14 10.83 -1.23 -0.76
CA GLY A 14 11.12 -2.59 -0.34
C GLY A 14 12.56 -2.99 -0.47
N LYS A 15 12.93 -4.00 0.32
CA LYS A 15 14.21 -4.69 0.28
C LYS A 15 13.98 -6.14 0.70
N ASP A 16 14.35 -7.09 -0.15
CA ASP A 16 14.18 -8.54 0.11
C ASP A 16 12.74 -8.90 0.50
N ASN A 17 11.75 -8.34 -0.21
CA ASN A 17 10.32 -8.51 0.01
C ASN A 17 9.83 -8.02 1.39
N LYS A 18 10.56 -7.12 2.02
CA LYS A 18 10.21 -6.51 3.31
C LYS A 18 10.32 -4.99 3.21
N LEU A 19 9.72 -4.29 4.17
CA LEU A 19 9.95 -2.86 4.31
C LEU A 19 11.41 -2.61 4.67
N PRO A 20 12.06 -1.58 4.09
CA PRO A 20 13.46 -1.28 4.37
C PRO A 20 13.71 -0.75 5.78
N TRP A 21 12.68 -0.25 6.44
CA TRP A 21 12.71 0.29 7.80
C TRP A 21 11.94 -0.63 8.74
N ASP A 22 12.23 -0.57 10.03
CA ASP A 22 11.56 -1.41 11.03
C ASP A 22 10.14 -0.92 11.31
N ARG A 23 10.01 0.34 11.75
CA ARG A 23 8.72 0.91 12.12
C ARG A 23 8.77 2.43 11.95
N LEU A 24 7.72 3.00 11.38
CA LEU A 24 7.52 4.44 11.32
C LEU A 24 6.56 4.87 12.43
N ASP A 25 6.86 6.01 13.06
CA ASP A 25 6.11 6.54 14.19
C ASP A 25 4.64 6.82 13.82
N GLY A 26 3.72 6.06 14.41
CA GLY A 26 2.28 6.19 14.19
C GLY A 26 1.75 5.66 12.87
N ASP A 27 2.60 5.15 11.98
CA ASP A 27 2.20 4.69 10.64
C ASP A 27 1.29 3.47 10.71
N LEU A 28 1.63 2.50 11.53
CA LEU A 28 0.82 1.29 11.69
C LEU A 28 -0.56 1.57 12.28
N LYS A 29 -0.63 2.45 13.27
CA LYS A 29 -1.89 2.88 13.87
C LYS A 29 -2.77 3.58 12.85
N ARG A 30 -2.20 4.49 12.06
CA ARG A 30 -2.91 5.20 11.00
C ARG A 30 -3.42 4.25 9.92
N PHE A 31 -2.58 3.30 9.48
CA PHE A 31 -3.00 2.27 8.53
C PHE A 31 -4.21 1.49 9.04
N LYS A 32 -4.16 1.08 10.30
CA LYS A 32 -5.26 0.35 10.94
C LYS A 32 -6.53 1.17 10.98
N GLU A 33 -6.45 2.44 11.36
CA GLU A 33 -7.61 3.33 11.44
C GLU A 33 -8.23 3.58 10.06
N LEU A 34 -7.41 3.82 9.03
CA LEU A 34 -7.88 4.08 7.67
C LEU A 34 -8.56 2.87 7.04
N THR A 35 -8.08 1.67 7.32
CA THR A 35 -8.55 0.44 6.66
C THR A 35 -9.54 -0.36 7.50
N ASP A 36 -9.84 0.04 8.71
CA ASP A 36 -10.74 -0.70 9.61
C ASP A 36 -12.12 -0.86 8.99
N GLY A 37 -12.60 -2.10 8.90
CA GLY A 37 -13.89 -2.42 8.27
C GLY A 37 -13.90 -2.33 6.75
N GLU A 38 -12.77 -2.02 6.13
CA GLU A 38 -12.68 -1.73 4.71
C GLU A 38 -12.17 -2.94 3.90
N ARG A 39 -12.26 -2.81 2.57
CA ARG A 39 -11.66 -3.76 1.63
C ARG A 39 -10.26 -3.31 1.29
N ILE A 40 -9.30 -4.23 1.43
CA ILE A 40 -7.91 -3.99 1.06
C ILE A 40 -7.53 -4.95 -0.08
N VAL A 41 -6.81 -4.44 -1.07
CA VAL A 41 -6.30 -5.24 -2.18
C VAL A 41 -4.78 -5.22 -2.17
N MET A 42 -4.18 -6.37 -2.43
CA MET A 42 -2.72 -6.53 -2.37
C MET A 42 -2.24 -7.58 -3.36
N GLY A 43 -0.97 -7.50 -3.71
CA GLY A 43 -0.28 -8.56 -4.43
C GLY A 43 0.11 -9.71 -3.50
N ARG A 44 0.56 -10.82 -4.10
CA ARG A 44 0.93 -12.03 -3.35
C ARG A 44 2.03 -11.79 -2.32
N ASN A 45 3.11 -11.10 -2.71
CA ASN A 45 4.22 -10.85 -1.81
C ASN A 45 3.81 -10.03 -0.59
N THR A 46 2.91 -9.08 -0.78
CA THR A 46 2.37 -8.30 0.34
C THR A 46 1.57 -9.18 1.29
N TRP A 47 0.72 -10.06 0.76
CA TRP A 47 0.00 -11.03 1.59
C TRP A 47 0.94 -11.90 2.41
N ASP A 48 1.97 -12.46 1.76
CA ASP A 48 2.94 -13.32 2.43
C ASP A 48 3.73 -12.60 3.52
N SER A 49 3.91 -11.28 3.38
CA SER A 49 4.66 -10.46 4.34
C SER A 49 3.83 -9.94 5.53
N LEU A 50 2.52 -10.14 5.52
CA LEU A 50 1.68 -9.64 6.61
C LEU A 50 2.07 -10.28 7.94
N PRO A 51 2.21 -9.49 9.03
CA PRO A 51 2.60 -10.01 10.34
C PRO A 51 1.53 -10.91 10.96
N VAL A 52 0.26 -10.66 10.62
CA VAL A 52 -0.90 -11.45 11.04
C VAL A 52 -1.76 -11.71 9.81
N LYS A 53 -2.17 -12.94 9.59
CA LYS A 53 -2.98 -13.36 8.43
C LYS A 53 -4.27 -14.02 8.89
N PRO A 54 -5.43 -13.45 8.54
CA PRO A 54 -5.64 -12.13 7.94
C PRO A 54 -5.53 -11.00 8.97
N LEU A 55 -5.43 -9.76 8.49
CA LEU A 55 -5.51 -8.61 9.38
C LEU A 55 -6.92 -8.51 9.98
N PRO A 56 -7.07 -8.23 11.29
CA PRO A 56 -8.38 -8.17 11.91
C PRO A 56 -9.29 -7.09 11.29
N ASN A 57 -10.56 -7.42 11.17
CA ASN A 57 -11.64 -6.51 10.76
C ASN A 57 -11.45 -5.88 9.38
N ARG A 58 -10.87 -6.60 8.42
CA ARG A 58 -10.72 -6.15 7.04
C ARG A 58 -11.07 -7.28 6.09
N TYR A 59 -11.48 -6.91 4.87
CA TYR A 59 -11.73 -7.84 3.77
C TYR A 59 -10.52 -7.81 2.84
N HIS A 60 -9.89 -8.97 2.64
CA HIS A 60 -8.63 -9.10 1.91
C HIS A 60 -8.90 -9.61 0.49
N TRP A 61 -8.44 -8.84 -0.50
CA TRP A 61 -8.42 -9.27 -1.88
C TRP A 61 -6.98 -9.44 -2.31
N VAL A 62 -6.58 -10.69 -2.57
CA VAL A 62 -5.20 -11.03 -2.91
C VAL A 62 -5.11 -11.35 -4.39
N MET A 63 -4.41 -10.52 -5.15
CA MET A 63 -4.19 -10.69 -6.58
C MET A 63 -3.09 -11.72 -6.77
N THR A 64 -3.47 -12.93 -7.18
CA THR A 64 -2.53 -14.04 -7.39
C THR A 64 -3.17 -15.11 -8.28
N THR A 65 -2.34 -15.79 -9.08
CA THR A 65 -2.75 -16.98 -9.83
C THR A 65 -2.60 -18.27 -9.01
N HIS A 66 -1.95 -18.20 -7.85
CA HIS A 66 -1.66 -19.34 -6.96
C HIS A 66 -2.31 -19.11 -5.60
N GLY A 67 -3.62 -19.28 -5.52
CA GLY A 67 -4.41 -18.94 -4.35
C GLY A 67 -4.94 -20.12 -3.55
N GLU A 68 -4.43 -21.34 -3.74
CA GLU A 68 -4.93 -22.54 -3.05
C GLU A 68 -4.84 -22.42 -1.53
N ASP A 69 -3.77 -21.83 -1.01
CA ASP A 69 -3.56 -21.65 0.41
C ASP A 69 -4.42 -20.55 1.03
N LEU A 70 -5.11 -19.73 0.21
CA LEU A 70 -5.99 -18.67 0.70
C LEU A 70 -7.36 -19.20 1.17
N LYS A 71 -7.76 -20.37 0.70
CA LYS A 71 -9.12 -20.90 0.87
C LYS A 71 -9.52 -21.14 2.33
N GLY A 72 -8.57 -21.34 3.20
CA GLY A 72 -8.84 -21.58 4.62
C GLY A 72 -9.03 -20.32 5.45
N TYR A 73 -8.81 -19.15 4.89
CA TYR A 73 -8.88 -17.89 5.63
C TYR A 73 -10.24 -17.22 5.47
N LYS A 74 -10.80 -16.76 6.58
CA LYS A 74 -12.03 -15.97 6.59
C LYS A 74 -11.77 -14.56 6.08
N ASN A 75 -12.67 -14.03 5.27
CA ASN A 75 -12.59 -12.68 4.70
C ASN A 75 -11.37 -12.48 3.79
N VAL A 76 -10.94 -13.54 3.12
CA VAL A 76 -9.85 -13.51 2.15
C VAL A 76 -10.36 -14.07 0.83
N THR A 77 -10.19 -13.31 -0.25
CA THR A 77 -10.64 -13.67 -1.59
C THR A 77 -9.47 -13.59 -2.56
N GLN A 78 -9.30 -14.63 -3.36
CA GLN A 78 -8.37 -14.60 -4.47
C GLN A 78 -8.96 -13.81 -5.62
N LEU A 79 -8.18 -12.88 -6.20
CA LEU A 79 -8.51 -12.20 -7.45
C LEU A 79 -7.55 -12.65 -8.54
N LEU A 80 -8.10 -12.95 -9.72
CA LEU A 80 -7.33 -13.29 -10.91
C LEU A 80 -7.14 -12.10 -11.85
N ASN A 81 -7.96 -11.07 -11.70
CA ASN A 81 -7.90 -9.84 -12.49
C ASN A 81 -8.51 -8.67 -11.71
N ASP A 82 -8.50 -7.47 -12.30
CA ASP A 82 -8.89 -6.23 -11.65
C ASP A 82 -10.35 -5.81 -11.88
N VAL A 83 -11.18 -6.67 -12.44
CA VAL A 83 -12.57 -6.34 -12.81
C VAL A 83 -13.40 -5.85 -11.62
N PHE A 84 -13.12 -6.35 -10.44
CA PHE A 84 -13.88 -6.02 -9.22
C PHE A 84 -13.29 -4.88 -8.40
N LEU A 85 -12.23 -4.22 -8.87
CA LEU A 85 -11.61 -3.11 -8.14
C LEU A 85 -12.44 -1.83 -8.36
N THR A 86 -12.94 -1.28 -7.28
CA THR A 86 -13.82 -0.10 -7.25
C THR A 86 -13.20 1.04 -6.44
N ASP A 87 -13.88 2.20 -6.40
CA ASP A 87 -13.34 3.41 -5.74
C ASP A 87 -13.22 3.27 -4.22
N ASP A 88 -13.92 2.34 -3.61
CA ASP A 88 -13.93 2.14 -2.15
C ASP A 88 -12.90 1.12 -1.65
N VAL A 89 -12.01 0.65 -2.51
CA VAL A 89 -10.96 -0.32 -2.17
C VAL A 89 -9.65 0.40 -1.87
N TRP A 90 -8.94 -0.09 -0.86
CA TRP A 90 -7.60 0.38 -0.51
C TRP A 90 -6.53 -0.55 -1.09
N LEU A 91 -5.71 -0.05 -2.00
CA LEU A 91 -4.53 -0.76 -2.48
C LEU A 91 -3.40 -0.55 -1.48
N ILE A 92 -2.86 -1.65 -0.93
CA ILE A 92 -1.85 -1.58 0.13
C ILE A 92 -0.47 -2.08 -0.30
N GLY A 93 -0.30 -2.47 -1.54
CA GLY A 93 1.00 -2.88 -2.11
C GLY A 93 0.87 -4.12 -2.97
N GLY A 94 1.90 -4.61 -3.62
CA GLY A 94 3.22 -3.95 -3.66
C GLY A 94 3.44 -3.13 -4.92
N ALA A 95 4.72 -2.95 -5.28
CA ALA A 95 5.10 -2.09 -6.40
C ALA A 95 4.48 -2.51 -7.72
N THR A 96 4.46 -3.80 -8.02
CA THR A 96 3.90 -4.30 -9.29
C THR A 96 2.42 -3.97 -9.40
N LEU A 97 1.64 -4.28 -8.37
CA LEU A 97 0.22 -3.98 -8.36
C LEU A 97 -0.05 -2.48 -8.39
N PHE A 98 0.74 -1.70 -7.65
CA PHE A 98 0.66 -0.24 -7.67
C PHE A 98 0.87 0.31 -9.08
N LYS A 99 1.89 -0.16 -9.80
CA LYS A 99 2.16 0.25 -11.19
C LYS A 99 1.02 -0.14 -12.12
N GLN A 100 0.50 -1.36 -11.99
CA GLN A 100 -0.60 -1.86 -12.82
C GLN A 100 -1.89 -1.06 -12.61
N GLN A 101 -2.17 -0.65 -11.38
CA GLN A 101 -3.41 0.04 -11.01
C GLN A 101 -3.26 1.56 -10.91
N TYR A 102 -2.11 2.08 -11.24
CA TYR A 102 -1.75 3.49 -11.03
C TYR A 102 -2.82 4.46 -11.54
N ASN A 103 -3.30 4.24 -12.76
CA ASN A 103 -4.28 5.12 -13.39
C ASN A 103 -5.67 5.09 -12.73
N LYS A 104 -5.95 4.11 -11.90
CA LYS A 104 -7.21 3.98 -11.17
C LYS A 104 -7.14 4.59 -9.77
N ILE A 105 -5.97 4.96 -9.30
CA ILE A 105 -5.79 5.53 -7.97
C ILE A 105 -6.16 7.01 -8.02
N ASN A 106 -7.15 7.40 -7.23
CA ASN A 106 -7.63 8.77 -7.14
C ASN A 106 -7.04 9.51 -5.95
N THR A 107 -6.82 8.80 -4.85
CA THR A 107 -6.27 9.35 -3.61
C THR A 107 -5.15 8.45 -3.12
N LEU A 108 -4.02 9.04 -2.81
CA LEU A 108 -2.84 8.34 -2.32
C LEU A 108 -2.46 8.89 -0.94
N HIS A 109 -2.43 8.01 0.04
CA HIS A 109 -1.90 8.29 1.37
C HIS A 109 -0.47 7.77 1.40
N LEU A 110 0.49 8.68 1.46
CA LEU A 110 1.90 8.38 1.28
C LEU A 110 2.71 8.82 2.49
N SER A 111 3.41 7.88 3.10
CA SER A 111 4.40 8.17 4.13
C SER A 111 5.77 8.21 3.47
N VAL A 112 6.46 9.36 3.56
CA VAL A 112 7.79 9.55 2.98
C VAL A 112 8.80 9.67 4.11
N THR A 113 9.71 8.73 4.23
CA THR A 113 10.75 8.77 5.27
C THR A 113 11.72 9.92 5.02
N TYR A 114 12.34 10.43 6.08
CA TYR A 114 13.37 11.46 5.92
C TYR A 114 14.72 10.86 5.52
N SER A 115 15.00 9.64 5.97
CA SER A 115 16.24 8.94 5.65
C SER A 115 16.10 8.14 4.35
N VAL A 116 17.20 8.01 3.63
CA VAL A 116 17.32 7.13 2.47
C VAL A 116 17.74 5.75 2.95
N TYR A 117 17.06 4.71 2.45
CA TYR A 117 17.32 3.32 2.82
C TYR A 117 17.88 2.52 1.65
N ASP A 118 18.47 1.38 1.95
CA ASP A 118 18.90 0.42 0.93
C ASP A 118 17.66 -0.33 0.43
N CYS A 119 17.25 -0.04 -0.79
CA CYS A 119 16.05 -0.61 -1.41
C CYS A 119 16.38 -1.31 -2.70
N ASP A 120 15.59 -2.34 -3.02
CA ASP A 120 15.64 -3.02 -4.32
C ASP A 120 14.35 -2.84 -5.12
N THR A 121 13.34 -2.24 -4.52
CA THR A 121 12.02 -2.04 -5.13
C THR A 121 11.62 -0.57 -4.97
N TYR A 122 11.19 0.05 -6.08
CA TYR A 122 10.94 1.49 -6.16
C TYR A 122 9.62 1.81 -6.84
N ILE A 123 9.01 2.93 -6.44
CA ILE A 123 7.97 3.62 -7.20
C ILE A 123 8.54 4.91 -7.79
N ASP A 124 7.90 5.42 -8.84
CA ASP A 124 8.29 6.67 -9.47
C ASP A 124 7.69 7.85 -8.72
N LEU A 125 8.41 8.34 -7.72
CA LEU A 125 7.93 9.41 -6.84
C LEU A 125 7.77 10.75 -7.59
N ASP A 126 8.67 11.04 -8.53
CA ASP A 126 8.58 12.26 -9.33
C ASP A 126 7.31 12.28 -10.17
N LYS A 127 6.97 11.16 -10.80
CA LYS A 127 5.74 11.00 -11.55
C LYS A 127 4.50 11.21 -10.67
N ILE A 128 4.52 10.67 -9.46
CA ILE A 128 3.43 10.85 -8.51
C ILE A 128 3.20 12.34 -8.23
N TYR A 129 4.25 13.10 -7.95
CA TYR A 129 4.11 14.53 -7.67
C TYR A 129 3.71 15.35 -8.91
N GLN A 130 3.95 14.84 -10.12
CA GLN A 130 3.44 15.45 -11.35
C GLN A 130 1.95 15.18 -11.54
N ASP A 131 1.49 13.96 -11.24
CA ASP A 131 0.13 13.50 -11.53
C ASP A 131 -0.86 13.81 -10.40
N PHE A 132 -0.37 14.03 -9.19
CA PHE A 132 -1.19 14.24 -7.99
C PHE A 132 -0.91 15.62 -7.38
N GLU A 133 -1.95 16.17 -6.76
CA GLU A 133 -1.87 17.42 -6.01
C GLU A 133 -1.81 17.12 -4.51
N LEU A 134 -0.87 17.75 -3.81
CA LEU A 134 -0.74 17.62 -2.36
C LEU A 134 -1.90 18.33 -1.67
N GLN A 135 -2.69 17.56 -0.91
CA GLN A 135 -3.82 18.08 -0.14
C GLN A 135 -3.42 18.44 1.28
N SER A 136 -2.60 17.61 1.91
CA SER A 136 -2.11 17.86 3.25
C SER A 136 -0.79 17.15 3.48
N ARG A 137 0.00 17.69 4.41
CA ARG A 137 1.26 17.09 4.84
C ARG A 137 1.41 17.28 6.34
N THR A 138 1.66 16.19 7.05
CA THR A 138 1.88 16.18 8.49
C THR A 138 3.26 15.59 8.77
N GLU A 139 4.10 16.33 9.48
CA GLU A 139 5.44 15.86 9.82
C GLU A 139 5.42 15.06 11.13
N HIS A 140 6.08 13.91 11.10
CA HIS A 140 6.34 13.04 12.25
C HIS A 140 7.84 12.98 12.51
N SER A 141 8.27 12.23 13.53
CA SER A 141 9.68 12.17 13.90
C SER A 141 10.59 11.56 12.85
N ASP A 142 10.08 10.64 12.02
CA ASP A 142 10.87 9.85 11.06
C ASP A 142 10.33 9.89 9.63
N HIS A 143 9.18 10.52 9.41
CA HIS A 143 8.57 10.62 8.08
C HIS A 143 7.59 11.78 8.01
N ALA A 144 7.22 12.17 6.78
CA ALA A 144 6.08 13.04 6.52
C ALA A 144 4.94 12.19 5.96
N TYR A 145 3.74 12.42 6.48
CA TYR A 145 2.53 11.79 5.96
C TYR A 145 1.81 12.75 5.02
N GLU A 146 1.62 12.33 3.78
CA GLU A 146 1.01 13.13 2.74
C GLU A 146 -0.28 12.51 2.23
N ILE A 147 -1.28 13.34 2.01
CA ILE A 147 -2.49 12.96 1.29
C ILE A 147 -2.45 13.67 -0.05
N LEU A 148 -2.46 12.88 -1.13
CA LEU A 148 -2.35 13.35 -2.50
C LEU A 148 -3.61 12.95 -3.26
N LYS A 149 -4.11 13.86 -4.08
CA LYS A 149 -5.28 13.61 -4.90
C LYS A 149 -4.92 13.78 -6.37
N ARG A 150 -5.38 12.86 -7.23
CA ARG A 150 -5.13 12.96 -8.67
C ARG A 150 -5.67 14.27 -9.24
N LYS A 151 -4.85 14.92 -10.05
CA LYS A 151 -5.19 16.16 -10.75
C LYS A 151 -6.31 15.99 -11.77
#